data_c435cbf446497840972ef0947974c254
#
_entry.id   c435cbf446497840972ef0947974c254
#
_cell.length_a   1.000
_cell.length_b   1.000
_cell.length_c   1.000
_cell.angle_alpha   90.00
_cell.angle_beta   90.00
_cell.angle_gamma   90.00
#
_symmetry.space_group_name_H-M   'P 1'
#
loop_
_entity.id
_entity.type
_entity.pdbx_description
1 polymer ?
#
loop_
_entity_poly.entity_id
_entity_poly.type
_entity_poly.pdbx_seq_one_letter_code
_entity_poly.pdbx_strand_id
1 'polypeptide(L)'
;DLSDSHETFIRDGYTYKPFGPHIKPDYAVFVEGVDEAAAKYAQILAITLSSIKQYYDEKYDRNNFVKNVVLDNILPGDIYIKARELHFNTDVSRVALLIRILSVNDVSAYDVIQNLFPDKQKDFVFSISEKDIVLIKEIKVGIESKDLEKLARSIVDTLSSEFYTRAIVGIGTSVTGIKDLAKSFKEAQVALEVGKVFDNEESIVSYDNLGIARLIYQLPTTLCETFLKEVFKQGSIDSLDHETLFTIRRFFENNLNVSETSRKLFV
;
A
#
# COMPACT_ATOMS: atom_id res chain seq x y z
N ASP A 1 31.07 -28.22 10.59
CA ASP A 1 31.11 -27.95 9.15
C ASP A 1 30.02 -28.77 8.49
N LEU A 2 29.02 -28.11 7.95
CA LEU A 2 28.06 -28.70 7.03
C LEU A 2 28.87 -29.06 5.78
N SER A 3 28.89 -30.37 5.42
CA SER A 3 29.58 -30.80 4.22
C SER A 3 29.02 -30.10 3.00
N ASP A 4 29.84 -29.80 1.99
CA ASP A 4 29.38 -29.24 0.70
C ASP A 4 28.48 -30.22 -0.09
N SER A 5 28.09 -31.32 0.54
CA SER A 5 27.27 -32.40 0.01
C SER A 5 25.82 -32.33 0.53
N HIS A 6 24.90 -32.61 -0.36
CA HIS A 6 23.48 -32.80 -0.02
C HIS A 6 23.18 -34.22 0.48
N GLU A 7 24.20 -35.02 0.73
CA GLU A 7 24.02 -36.39 1.20
C GLU A 7 23.61 -36.44 2.67
N THR A 8 22.82 -37.47 3.02
CA THR A 8 22.42 -37.74 4.40
C THR A 8 23.63 -38.26 5.18
N PHE A 9 23.90 -37.76 6.38
CA PHE A 9 24.96 -38.21 7.23
C PHE A 9 24.48 -38.39 8.69
N ILE A 10 25.20 -39.22 9.42
CA ILE A 10 24.88 -39.55 10.82
C ILE A 10 25.95 -38.97 11.74
N ARG A 11 25.56 -38.33 12.82
CA ARG A 11 26.48 -37.82 13.84
C ARG A 11 25.77 -37.76 15.18
N ASP A 12 26.46 -38.17 16.24
CA ASP A 12 26.03 -38.08 17.65
C ASP A 12 24.61 -38.62 17.92
N GLY A 13 24.23 -39.71 17.27
CA GLY A 13 22.90 -40.32 17.41
C GLY A 13 21.79 -39.72 16.60
N TYR A 14 22.10 -38.75 15.75
CA TYR A 14 21.13 -38.06 14.87
C TYR A 14 21.48 -38.28 13.40
N THR A 15 20.45 -38.37 12.61
CA THR A 15 20.53 -38.36 11.12
C THR A 15 20.27 -36.98 10.61
N TYR A 16 21.21 -36.42 9.84
CA TYR A 16 21.16 -35.10 9.25
C TYR A 16 20.90 -35.19 7.75
N LYS A 17 20.04 -34.30 7.25
CA LYS A 17 19.82 -34.11 5.81
C LYS A 17 19.99 -32.64 5.46
N PRO A 18 21.09 -32.25 4.78
CA PRO A 18 21.29 -30.91 4.27
C PRO A 18 20.28 -30.59 3.16
N PHE A 19 19.85 -29.31 3.10
CA PHE A 19 18.99 -28.78 2.03
C PHE A 19 19.28 -27.31 1.76
N GLY A 20 18.87 -26.81 0.61
CA GLY A 20 19.12 -25.44 0.18
C GLY A 20 19.57 -25.36 -1.29
N PRO A 21 20.32 -24.32 -1.69
CA PRO A 21 20.82 -24.15 -3.05
C PRO A 21 21.69 -25.32 -3.52
N HIS A 22 21.66 -25.60 -4.82
CA HIS A 22 22.38 -26.75 -5.41
C HIS A 22 23.90 -26.69 -5.21
N ILE A 23 24.51 -25.51 -5.12
CA ILE A 23 25.97 -25.36 -5.03
C ILE A 23 26.45 -25.65 -3.60
N LYS A 24 25.73 -25.15 -2.59
CA LYS A 24 26.04 -25.34 -1.18
C LYS A 24 24.76 -25.31 -0.35
N PRO A 25 24.50 -26.32 0.50
CA PRO A 25 23.36 -26.31 1.39
C PRO A 25 23.53 -25.27 2.49
N ASP A 26 22.50 -24.43 2.71
CA ASP A 26 22.49 -23.41 3.76
C ASP A 26 21.88 -23.91 5.06
N TYR A 27 21.14 -25.02 5.00
CA TYR A 27 20.35 -25.56 6.11
C TYR A 27 20.54 -27.07 6.21
N ALA A 28 20.29 -27.60 7.40
CA ALA A 28 20.15 -29.03 7.61
C ALA A 28 19.00 -29.31 8.58
N VAL A 29 18.20 -30.30 8.28
CA VAL A 29 17.25 -30.89 9.22
C VAL A 29 17.92 -32.08 9.88
N PHE A 30 17.57 -32.35 11.15
CA PHE A 30 18.05 -33.54 11.87
C PHE A 30 16.90 -34.24 12.55
N VAL A 31 17.04 -35.56 12.65
CA VAL A 31 16.06 -36.45 13.28
C VAL A 31 16.86 -37.35 14.23
N GLU A 32 16.34 -37.56 15.44
CA GLU A 32 16.92 -38.50 16.38
C GLU A 32 16.78 -39.94 15.87
N GLY A 33 17.88 -40.67 15.88
CA GLY A 33 17.97 -42.03 15.38
C GLY A 33 19.00 -42.17 14.27
N VAL A 34 19.44 -43.40 14.04
CA VAL A 34 20.48 -43.76 13.09
C VAL A 34 20.03 -44.85 12.10
N ASP A 35 18.75 -45.17 12.15
CA ASP A 35 18.13 -46.21 11.33
C ASP A 35 17.57 -45.67 10.00
N GLU A 36 17.12 -46.60 9.17
CA GLU A 36 16.52 -46.26 7.86
C GLU A 36 15.26 -45.37 7.98
N ALA A 37 14.51 -45.54 9.09
CA ALA A 37 13.31 -44.73 9.34
C ALA A 37 13.70 -43.28 9.63
N ALA A 38 14.71 -43.01 10.44
CA ALA A 38 15.25 -41.67 10.71
C ALA A 38 15.76 -41.02 9.41
N ALA A 39 16.43 -41.76 8.53
CA ALA A 39 16.88 -41.26 7.23
C ALA A 39 15.71 -40.85 6.31
N LYS A 40 14.66 -41.69 6.26
CA LYS A 40 13.43 -41.36 5.49
C LYS A 40 12.71 -40.13 6.03
N TYR A 41 12.58 -40.00 7.36
CA TYR A 41 11.97 -38.82 7.97
C TYR A 41 12.78 -37.54 7.70
N ALA A 42 14.10 -37.60 7.86
CA ALA A 42 14.97 -36.46 7.55
C ALA A 42 14.87 -36.05 6.09
N GLN A 43 14.77 -36.99 5.17
CA GLN A 43 14.59 -36.72 3.74
C GLN A 43 13.24 -36.07 3.43
N ILE A 44 12.13 -36.60 3.98
CA ILE A 44 10.79 -36.01 3.81
C ILE A 44 10.74 -34.58 4.35
N LEU A 45 11.27 -34.36 5.55
CA LEU A 45 11.33 -33.04 6.17
C LEU A 45 12.18 -32.06 5.34
N ALA A 46 13.34 -32.50 4.84
CA ALA A 46 14.18 -31.64 4.00
C ALA A 46 13.49 -31.22 2.70
N ILE A 47 12.78 -32.15 2.02
CA ILE A 47 12.00 -31.85 0.82
C ILE A 47 10.87 -30.86 1.16
N THR A 48 10.13 -31.10 2.23
CA THR A 48 9.02 -30.26 2.65
C THR A 48 9.50 -28.85 3.00
N LEU A 49 10.55 -28.74 3.80
CA LEU A 49 11.14 -27.45 4.19
C LEU A 49 11.75 -26.70 3.01
N SER A 50 12.37 -27.42 2.06
CA SER A 50 12.85 -26.80 0.81
C SER A 50 11.71 -26.18 0.01
N SER A 51 10.60 -26.89 -0.14
CA SER A 51 9.42 -26.39 -0.86
C SER A 51 8.78 -25.20 -0.14
N ILE A 52 8.68 -25.24 1.17
CA ILE A 52 8.19 -24.12 2.00
C ILE A 52 9.10 -22.89 1.83
N LYS A 53 10.43 -23.09 1.94
CA LYS A 53 11.41 -22.02 1.77
C LYS A 53 11.31 -21.38 0.38
N GLN A 54 11.30 -22.19 -0.67
CA GLN A 54 11.14 -21.69 -2.05
C GLN A 54 9.87 -20.87 -2.21
N TYR A 55 8.74 -21.33 -1.66
CA TYR A 55 7.49 -20.57 -1.67
C TYR A 55 7.61 -19.21 -0.98
N TYR A 56 8.32 -19.14 0.16
CA TYR A 56 8.52 -17.87 0.89
C TYR A 56 9.49 -16.95 0.13
N ASP A 57 10.57 -17.49 -0.45
CA ASP A 57 11.53 -16.71 -1.22
C ASP A 57 10.86 -16.08 -2.47
N GLU A 58 10.14 -16.88 -3.26
CA GLU A 58 9.37 -16.37 -4.42
C GLU A 58 8.35 -15.30 -4.03
N LYS A 59 7.65 -15.49 -2.92
CA LYS A 59 6.69 -14.52 -2.40
C LYS A 59 7.37 -13.23 -1.96
N TYR A 60 8.50 -13.32 -1.26
CA TYR A 60 9.27 -12.17 -0.83
C TYR A 60 9.81 -11.39 -2.04
N ASP A 61 10.29 -12.09 -3.04
CA ASP A 61 10.80 -11.50 -4.27
C ASP A 61 9.70 -10.79 -5.06
N ARG A 62 8.50 -11.36 -5.17
CA ARG A 62 7.35 -10.71 -5.81
C ARG A 62 6.91 -9.45 -5.07
N ASN A 63 6.84 -9.50 -3.74
CA ASN A 63 6.46 -8.35 -2.93
C ASN A 63 7.48 -7.21 -3.05
N ASN A 64 8.77 -7.54 -2.99
CA ASN A 64 9.86 -6.60 -3.22
C ASN A 64 9.85 -6.03 -4.64
N PHE A 65 9.59 -6.87 -5.63
CA PHE A 65 9.47 -6.43 -7.01
C PHE A 65 8.37 -5.39 -7.17
N VAL A 66 7.15 -5.67 -6.69
CA VAL A 66 6.02 -4.72 -6.73
C VAL A 66 6.35 -3.44 -5.97
N LYS A 67 6.93 -3.55 -4.77
CA LYS A 67 7.40 -2.39 -4.00
C LYS A 67 8.35 -1.52 -4.80
N ASN A 68 9.34 -2.10 -5.45
CA ASN A 68 10.32 -1.36 -6.25
C ASN A 68 9.71 -0.74 -7.51
N VAL A 69 8.74 -1.40 -8.16
CA VAL A 69 7.99 -0.80 -9.29
C VAL A 69 7.20 0.41 -8.82
N VAL A 70 6.48 0.27 -7.71
CA VAL A 70 5.64 1.35 -7.14
C VAL A 70 6.47 2.57 -6.73
N LEU A 71 7.69 2.35 -6.24
CA LEU A 71 8.61 3.41 -5.81
C LEU A 71 9.51 3.95 -6.94
N ASP A 72 9.28 3.57 -8.20
CA ASP A 72 10.11 3.94 -9.36
C ASP A 72 11.61 3.53 -9.23
N ASN A 73 11.91 2.46 -8.48
CA ASN A 73 13.27 1.98 -8.24
C ASN A 73 13.78 1.00 -9.32
N ILE A 74 12.97 0.68 -10.32
CA ILE A 74 13.31 -0.22 -11.43
C ILE A 74 13.17 0.54 -12.74
N LEU A 75 14.16 0.38 -13.62
CA LEU A 75 14.09 0.95 -14.97
C LEU A 75 12.92 0.34 -15.75
N PRO A 76 12.16 1.16 -16.52
CA PRO A 76 10.98 0.69 -17.25
C PRO A 76 11.25 -0.52 -18.16
N GLY A 77 12.46 -0.62 -18.75
CA GLY A 77 12.88 -1.75 -19.58
C GLY A 77 13.04 -3.05 -18.81
N ASP A 78 13.43 -2.99 -17.53
CA ASP A 78 13.70 -4.15 -16.71
C ASP A 78 12.44 -4.71 -16.02
N ILE A 79 11.36 -3.91 -15.94
CA ILE A 79 10.13 -4.31 -15.27
C ILE A 79 9.55 -5.60 -15.87
N TYR A 80 9.45 -5.66 -17.21
CA TYR A 80 8.87 -6.84 -17.87
C TYR A 80 9.79 -8.05 -17.84
N ILE A 81 11.12 -7.85 -17.82
CA ILE A 81 12.09 -8.93 -17.69
C ILE A 81 11.93 -9.58 -16.33
N LYS A 82 11.97 -8.78 -15.25
CA LYS A 82 11.79 -9.25 -13.86
C LYS A 82 10.40 -9.85 -13.62
N ALA A 83 9.34 -9.25 -14.18
CA ALA A 83 8.00 -9.79 -14.09
C ALA A 83 7.91 -11.21 -14.67
N ARG A 84 8.59 -11.47 -15.79
CA ARG A 84 8.67 -12.80 -16.40
C ARG A 84 9.43 -13.79 -15.53
N GLU A 85 10.58 -13.39 -15.00
CA GLU A 85 11.38 -14.23 -14.10
C GLU A 85 10.58 -14.66 -12.86
N LEU A 86 9.78 -13.74 -12.30
CA LEU A 86 8.96 -13.98 -11.12
C LEU A 86 7.59 -14.59 -11.45
N HIS A 87 7.31 -14.93 -12.69
CA HIS A 87 5.98 -15.41 -13.14
C HIS A 87 4.84 -14.49 -12.67
N PHE A 88 5.11 -13.16 -12.73
CA PHE A 88 4.17 -12.15 -12.31
C PHE A 88 3.19 -11.81 -13.43
N ASN A 89 1.89 -11.81 -13.13
CA ASN A 89 0.88 -11.45 -14.12
C ASN A 89 0.88 -9.93 -14.34
N THR A 90 1.26 -9.48 -15.54
CA THR A 90 1.38 -8.07 -15.92
C THR A 90 0.09 -7.48 -16.47
N ASP A 91 -0.83 -8.31 -16.98
CA ASP A 91 -1.97 -7.90 -17.79
C ASP A 91 -3.29 -7.92 -17.00
N VAL A 92 -3.23 -7.52 -15.74
CA VAL A 92 -4.40 -7.42 -14.85
C VAL A 92 -4.52 -6.01 -14.31
N SER A 93 -5.76 -5.59 -14.10
CA SER A 93 -6.03 -4.27 -13.53
C SER A 93 -5.71 -4.26 -12.04
N ARG A 94 -5.03 -3.21 -11.60
CA ARG A 94 -4.67 -2.98 -10.20
C ARG A 94 -4.88 -1.54 -9.79
N VAL A 95 -5.01 -1.32 -8.51
CA VAL A 95 -5.11 0.00 -7.90
C VAL A 95 -4.19 0.06 -6.69
N ALA A 96 -3.56 1.21 -6.46
CA ALA A 96 -2.81 1.48 -5.25
C ALA A 96 -3.69 2.20 -4.21
N LEU A 97 -3.69 1.67 -2.99
CA LEU A 97 -4.24 2.32 -1.81
C LEU A 97 -3.08 2.64 -0.87
N LEU A 98 -2.99 3.89 -0.44
CA LEU A 98 -2.04 4.32 0.59
C LEU A 98 -2.78 4.51 1.90
N ILE A 99 -2.46 3.67 2.88
CA ILE A 99 -3.04 3.68 4.21
C ILE A 99 -2.06 4.37 5.15
N ARG A 100 -2.46 5.51 5.71
CA ARG A 100 -1.67 6.27 6.68
C ARG A 100 -2.22 6.11 8.07
N ILE A 101 -1.41 5.59 8.97
CA ILE A 101 -1.74 5.39 10.38
C ILE A 101 -1.54 6.69 11.14
N LEU A 102 -2.58 7.14 11.83
CA LEU A 102 -2.57 8.40 12.61
C LEU A 102 -2.27 8.18 14.09
N SER A 103 -2.62 7.01 14.63
CA SER A 103 -2.36 6.63 16.01
C SER A 103 -1.63 5.29 16.04
N VAL A 104 -0.52 5.21 16.75
CA VAL A 104 0.24 3.96 16.94
C VAL A 104 -0.29 3.25 18.18
N ASN A 105 -0.66 1.98 18.02
CA ASN A 105 -1.05 1.07 19.10
C ASN A 105 -0.10 -0.14 19.11
N ASP A 106 -0.22 -1.00 20.10
CA ASP A 106 0.63 -2.20 20.26
C ASP A 106 0.43 -3.24 19.14
N VAL A 107 -0.66 -3.14 18.37
CA VAL A 107 -0.96 -4.04 17.26
C VAL A 107 -0.39 -3.50 15.96
N SER A 108 0.30 -4.35 15.22
CA SER A 108 0.83 -4.02 13.89
C SER A 108 -0.31 -3.86 12.88
N ALA A 109 -0.60 -2.62 12.49
CA ALA A 109 -1.58 -2.34 11.44
C ALA A 109 -1.21 -3.03 10.11
N TYR A 110 0.08 -3.24 9.85
CA TYR A 110 0.56 -4.00 8.70
C TYR A 110 0.04 -5.45 8.72
N ASP A 111 0.14 -6.15 9.85
CA ASP A 111 -0.31 -7.53 9.96
C ASP A 111 -1.83 -7.64 9.82
N VAL A 112 -2.57 -6.67 10.36
CA VAL A 112 -4.03 -6.59 10.19
C VAL A 112 -4.39 -6.47 8.72
N ILE A 113 -3.80 -5.51 8.00
CA ILE A 113 -4.07 -5.30 6.58
C ILE A 113 -3.64 -6.53 5.76
N GLN A 114 -2.51 -7.14 6.09
CA GLN A 114 -2.04 -8.34 5.40
C GLN A 114 -3.00 -9.53 5.58
N ASN A 115 -3.65 -9.65 6.74
CA ASN A 115 -4.63 -10.69 7.03
C ASN A 115 -5.98 -10.45 6.34
N LEU A 116 -6.36 -9.18 6.14
CA LEU A 116 -7.56 -8.82 5.36
C LEU A 116 -7.43 -9.22 3.88
N PHE A 117 -6.19 -9.27 3.37
CA PHE A 117 -5.90 -9.62 1.97
C PHE A 117 -5.01 -10.88 1.90
N PRO A 118 -5.60 -12.07 2.12
CA PRO A 118 -4.83 -13.32 2.22
C PRO A 118 -4.28 -13.81 0.88
N ASP A 119 -4.84 -13.40 -0.26
CA ASP A 119 -4.40 -13.82 -1.60
C ASP A 119 -3.14 -13.03 -2.02
N LYS A 120 -2.00 -13.51 -1.52
CA LYS A 120 -0.68 -12.91 -1.74
C LYS A 120 -0.12 -13.08 -3.16
N GLN A 121 -0.86 -13.73 -4.05
CA GLN A 121 -0.54 -13.78 -5.48
C GLN A 121 -1.16 -12.61 -6.25
N LYS A 122 -2.25 -12.05 -5.73
CA LYS A 122 -3.01 -10.97 -6.35
C LYS A 122 -2.80 -9.63 -5.63
N ASP A 123 -2.73 -9.67 -4.31
CA ASP A 123 -2.72 -8.49 -3.45
C ASP A 123 -1.35 -8.36 -2.75
N PHE A 124 -0.74 -7.20 -2.87
CA PHE A 124 0.60 -6.94 -2.32
C PHE A 124 0.51 -5.85 -1.26
N VAL A 125 0.93 -6.19 -0.04
CA VAL A 125 0.97 -5.27 1.11
C VAL A 125 2.42 -5.09 1.53
N PHE A 126 2.86 -3.83 1.65
CA PHE A 126 4.19 -3.50 2.15
C PHE A 126 4.21 -2.12 2.82
N SER A 127 5.09 -1.97 3.80
CA SER A 127 5.32 -0.66 4.44
C SER A 127 6.37 0.13 3.68
N ILE A 128 6.15 1.43 3.57
CA ILE A 128 7.11 2.40 3.02
C ILE A 128 7.68 3.31 4.10
N SER A 129 6.97 3.45 5.21
CA SER A 129 7.41 4.12 6.44
C SER A 129 6.77 3.45 7.65
N GLU A 130 7.06 3.93 8.85
CA GLU A 130 6.41 3.45 10.09
C GLU A 130 4.89 3.69 10.10
N LYS A 131 4.42 4.71 9.38
CA LYS A 131 3.02 5.12 9.34
C LYS A 131 2.32 4.82 8.04
N ASP A 132 3.05 4.57 6.96
CA ASP A 132 2.50 4.45 5.62
C ASP A 132 2.60 3.01 5.12
N ILE A 133 1.46 2.40 4.88
CA ILE A 133 1.30 1.05 4.34
C ILE A 133 0.66 1.17 2.97
N VAL A 134 1.20 0.45 2.00
CA VAL A 134 0.67 0.39 0.63
C VAL A 134 0.03 -0.96 0.40
N LEU A 135 -1.18 -0.92 -0.12
CA LEU A 135 -1.88 -2.07 -0.67
C LEU A 135 -1.99 -1.90 -2.19
N ILE A 136 -1.41 -2.82 -2.94
CA ILE A 136 -1.67 -2.97 -4.37
C ILE A 136 -2.71 -4.06 -4.53
N LYS A 137 -3.91 -3.67 -4.88
CA LYS A 137 -5.06 -4.56 -5.03
C LYS A 137 -5.31 -4.93 -6.49
N GLU A 138 -5.40 -6.23 -6.78
CA GLU A 138 -5.93 -6.69 -8.07
C GLU A 138 -7.44 -6.48 -8.10
N ILE A 139 -7.93 -5.90 -9.20
CA ILE A 139 -9.33 -5.52 -9.37
C ILE A 139 -9.87 -6.00 -10.71
N LYS A 140 -11.19 -6.08 -10.81
CA LYS A 140 -11.86 -6.35 -12.10
C LYS A 140 -11.78 -5.10 -12.98
N VAL A 141 -11.63 -5.30 -14.28
CA VAL A 141 -11.70 -4.22 -15.27
C VAL A 141 -13.07 -3.54 -15.18
N GLY A 142 -13.07 -2.19 -15.11
CA GLY A 142 -14.29 -1.40 -15.02
C GLY A 142 -14.92 -1.33 -13.63
N ILE A 143 -14.17 -1.63 -12.56
CA ILE A 143 -14.64 -1.43 -11.19
C ILE A 143 -15.04 0.03 -10.97
N GLU A 144 -16.15 0.27 -10.31
CA GLU A 144 -16.59 1.61 -9.97
C GLU A 144 -15.82 2.19 -8.79
N SER A 145 -15.64 3.52 -8.78
CA SER A 145 -14.97 4.25 -7.68
C SER A 145 -15.62 3.95 -6.32
N LYS A 146 -16.94 3.83 -6.29
CA LYS A 146 -17.71 3.47 -5.09
C LYS A 146 -17.34 2.13 -4.47
N ASP A 147 -16.95 1.14 -5.28
CA ASP A 147 -16.56 -0.16 -4.76
C ASP A 147 -15.14 -0.14 -4.19
N LEU A 148 -14.26 0.70 -4.75
CA LEU A 148 -12.95 0.97 -4.17
C LEU A 148 -13.07 1.72 -2.83
N GLU A 149 -14.00 2.65 -2.72
CA GLU A 149 -14.30 3.35 -1.47
C GLU A 149 -14.86 2.40 -0.40
N LYS A 150 -15.75 1.46 -0.77
CA LYS A 150 -16.23 0.42 0.16
C LYS A 150 -15.08 -0.46 0.65
N LEU A 151 -14.15 -0.83 -0.24
CA LEU A 151 -12.97 -1.59 0.11
C LEU A 151 -12.10 -0.80 1.11
N ALA A 152 -11.81 0.46 0.82
CA ALA A 152 -11.05 1.32 1.72
C ALA A 152 -11.76 1.51 3.07
N ARG A 153 -13.09 1.63 3.08
CA ARG A 153 -13.91 1.73 4.28
C ARG A 153 -13.80 0.48 5.14
N SER A 154 -13.85 -0.71 4.54
CA SER A 154 -13.66 -1.95 5.30
C SER A 154 -12.30 -2.01 6.01
N ILE A 155 -11.24 -1.47 5.41
CA ILE A 155 -9.91 -1.38 6.03
C ILE A 155 -9.95 -0.43 7.24
N VAL A 156 -10.48 0.78 7.04
CA VAL A 156 -10.57 1.80 8.10
C VAL A 156 -11.44 1.31 9.27
N ASP A 157 -12.59 0.72 8.95
CA ASP A 157 -13.54 0.21 9.95
C ASP A 157 -12.91 -0.94 10.76
N THR A 158 -12.23 -1.89 10.12
CA THR A 158 -11.52 -2.96 10.82
C THR A 158 -10.43 -2.42 11.72
N LEU A 159 -9.58 -1.53 11.22
CA LEU A 159 -8.51 -0.92 12.03
C LEU A 159 -9.08 -0.13 13.22
N SER A 160 -10.18 0.59 13.02
CA SER A 160 -10.79 1.42 14.06
C SER A 160 -11.58 0.61 15.08
N SER A 161 -12.46 -0.32 14.64
CA SER A 161 -13.37 -1.05 15.52
C SER A 161 -12.70 -2.18 16.28
N GLU A 162 -11.78 -2.91 15.65
CA GLU A 162 -11.16 -4.09 16.26
C GLU A 162 -9.82 -3.76 16.93
N PHE A 163 -9.10 -2.77 16.42
CA PHE A 163 -7.73 -2.46 16.86
C PHE A 163 -7.56 -1.04 17.40
N TYR A 164 -8.63 -0.24 17.48
CA TYR A 164 -8.60 1.15 17.96
C TYR A 164 -7.54 2.01 17.26
N THR A 165 -7.23 1.67 16.03
CA THR A 165 -6.19 2.33 15.22
C THR A 165 -6.86 3.28 14.22
N ARG A 166 -6.56 4.58 14.32
CA ARG A 166 -7.05 5.57 13.37
C ARG A 166 -6.18 5.58 12.12
N ALA A 167 -6.82 5.50 10.97
CA ALA A 167 -6.14 5.54 9.67
C ALA A 167 -6.92 6.39 8.67
N ILE A 168 -6.19 6.92 7.69
CA ILE A 168 -6.75 7.55 6.49
C ILE A 168 -6.24 6.82 5.26
N VAL A 169 -7.07 6.72 4.23
CA VAL A 169 -6.76 5.97 3.01
C VAL A 169 -6.88 6.88 1.78
N GLY A 170 -5.78 6.98 1.04
CA GLY A 170 -5.76 7.57 -0.29
C GLY A 170 -5.89 6.48 -1.35
N ILE A 171 -6.75 6.68 -2.33
CA ILE A 171 -6.99 5.75 -3.43
C ILE A 171 -6.50 6.39 -4.73
N GLY A 172 -5.59 5.71 -5.44
CA GLY A 172 -5.15 6.10 -6.78
C GLY A 172 -6.13 5.65 -7.86
N THR A 173 -5.83 5.94 -9.12
CA THR A 173 -6.61 5.44 -10.26
C THR A 173 -6.27 3.98 -10.56
N SER A 174 -7.24 3.26 -11.12
CA SER A 174 -7.01 1.89 -11.62
C SER A 174 -6.10 1.91 -12.85
N VAL A 175 -5.14 1.00 -12.90
CA VAL A 175 -4.20 0.85 -14.01
C VAL A 175 -4.19 -0.58 -14.52
N THR A 176 -3.99 -0.78 -15.82
CA THR A 176 -3.98 -2.10 -16.46
C THR A 176 -2.58 -2.66 -16.68
N GLY A 177 -1.54 -1.82 -16.56
CA GLY A 177 -0.16 -2.22 -16.76
C GLY A 177 0.66 -2.11 -15.49
N ILE A 178 1.55 -3.09 -15.26
CA ILE A 178 2.44 -3.08 -14.09
C ILE A 178 3.31 -1.81 -14.01
N LYS A 179 3.78 -1.29 -15.14
CA LYS A 179 4.59 -0.05 -15.20
C LYS A 179 3.86 1.19 -14.70
N ASP A 180 2.52 1.16 -14.76
CA ASP A 180 1.69 2.31 -14.37
C ASP A 180 1.33 2.29 -12.87
N LEU A 181 1.77 1.26 -12.11
CA LEU A 181 1.54 1.18 -10.66
C LEU A 181 2.16 2.35 -9.89
N ALA A 182 3.34 2.82 -10.31
CA ALA A 182 3.96 4.01 -9.73
C ALA A 182 3.08 5.25 -9.87
N LYS A 183 2.38 5.40 -11.01
CA LYS A 183 1.40 6.48 -11.23
C LYS A 183 0.24 6.37 -10.25
N SER A 184 -0.40 5.19 -10.17
CA SER A 184 -1.51 4.96 -9.25
C SER A 184 -1.12 5.25 -7.79
N PHE A 185 0.09 4.87 -7.38
CA PHE A 185 0.59 5.16 -6.05
C PHE A 185 0.82 6.66 -5.81
N LYS A 186 1.45 7.39 -6.76
CA LYS A 186 1.62 8.85 -6.66
C LYS A 186 0.27 9.57 -6.56
N GLU A 187 -0.73 9.10 -7.30
CA GLU A 187 -2.09 9.63 -7.22
C GLU A 187 -2.73 9.38 -5.84
N ALA A 188 -2.52 8.19 -5.24
CA ALA A 188 -2.95 7.90 -3.87
C ALA A 188 -2.26 8.83 -2.84
N GLN A 189 -0.98 9.14 -3.04
CA GLN A 189 -0.25 10.11 -2.20
C GLN A 189 -0.87 11.52 -2.34
N VAL A 190 -1.10 11.98 -3.57
CA VAL A 190 -1.75 13.28 -3.82
C VAL A 190 -3.13 13.31 -3.17
N ALA A 191 -3.91 12.23 -3.25
CA ALA A 191 -5.22 12.16 -2.62
C ALA A 191 -5.14 12.41 -1.11
N LEU A 192 -4.17 11.81 -0.40
CA LEU A 192 -3.98 12.05 1.03
C LEU A 192 -3.50 13.47 1.35
N GLU A 193 -2.58 14.02 0.56
CA GLU A 193 -2.06 15.37 0.81
C GLU A 193 -3.12 16.44 0.52
N VAL A 194 -3.86 16.30 -0.58
CA VAL A 194 -4.96 17.20 -0.92
C VAL A 194 -6.09 17.09 0.11
N GLY A 195 -6.44 15.87 0.53
CA GLY A 195 -7.45 15.66 1.57
C GLY A 195 -7.16 16.41 2.87
N LYS A 196 -5.89 16.49 3.27
CA LYS A 196 -5.48 17.25 4.46
C LYS A 196 -5.68 18.77 4.30
N VAL A 197 -5.35 19.30 3.11
CA VAL A 197 -5.41 20.76 2.85
C VAL A 197 -6.85 21.25 2.80
N PHE A 198 -7.75 20.44 2.24
CA PHE A 198 -9.16 20.82 2.10
C PHE A 198 -10.03 20.46 3.30
N ASP A 199 -9.38 20.13 4.45
CA ASP A 199 -10.05 19.92 5.74
C ASP A 199 -11.21 18.92 5.68
N ASN A 200 -11.04 17.91 4.82
CA ASN A 200 -11.99 16.83 4.77
C ASN A 200 -11.77 15.94 5.99
N GLU A 201 -12.74 15.90 6.88
CA GLU A 201 -12.81 14.92 7.98
C GLU A 201 -12.95 13.48 7.47
N GLU A 202 -12.96 13.31 6.14
CA GLU A 202 -13.09 12.02 5.49
C GLU A 202 -11.84 11.18 5.66
N SER A 203 -12.02 10.01 6.22
CA SER A 203 -10.95 9.01 6.37
C SER A 203 -10.57 8.31 5.06
N ILE A 204 -11.28 8.58 3.96
CA ILE A 204 -11.06 7.97 2.64
C ILE A 204 -11.12 9.06 1.58
N VAL A 205 -10.05 9.19 0.80
CA VAL A 205 -9.96 10.18 -0.28
C VAL A 205 -9.56 9.48 -1.58
N SER A 206 -10.42 9.55 -2.59
CA SER A 206 -10.12 9.03 -3.93
C SER A 206 -9.57 10.14 -4.83
N TYR A 207 -8.48 9.82 -5.56
CA TYR A 207 -7.89 10.76 -6.52
C TYR A 207 -8.89 11.20 -7.60
N ASP A 208 -9.77 10.30 -8.04
CA ASP A 208 -10.79 10.61 -9.06
C ASP A 208 -11.80 11.65 -8.57
N ASN A 209 -12.04 11.72 -7.26
CA ASN A 209 -13.02 12.62 -6.66
C ASN A 209 -12.45 13.99 -6.27
N LEU A 210 -11.14 14.21 -6.40
CA LEU A 210 -10.51 15.48 -6.03
C LEU A 210 -10.93 16.67 -6.91
N GLY A 211 -11.43 16.41 -8.11
CA GLY A 211 -11.85 17.47 -9.03
C GLY A 211 -10.75 18.49 -9.29
N ILE A 212 -11.07 19.77 -9.09
CA ILE A 212 -10.14 20.90 -9.30
C ILE A 212 -9.02 20.94 -8.25
N ALA A 213 -9.23 20.36 -7.08
CA ALA A 213 -8.25 20.41 -5.99
C ALA A 213 -6.90 19.79 -6.39
N ARG A 214 -6.91 18.73 -7.23
CA ARG A 214 -5.67 18.12 -7.76
C ARG A 214 -4.89 19.06 -8.69
N LEU A 215 -5.57 19.95 -9.40
CA LEU A 215 -4.93 20.95 -10.27
C LEU A 215 -4.30 22.06 -9.42
N ILE A 216 -5.04 22.56 -8.42
CA ILE A 216 -4.56 23.57 -7.50
C ILE A 216 -3.32 23.08 -6.73
N TYR A 217 -3.35 21.84 -6.27
CA TYR A 217 -2.21 21.24 -5.57
C TYR A 217 -0.94 21.14 -6.42
N GLN A 218 -1.06 21.01 -7.73
CA GLN A 218 0.08 20.94 -8.66
C GLN A 218 0.62 22.31 -9.08
N LEU A 219 -0.05 23.41 -8.72
CA LEU A 219 0.44 24.74 -9.05
C LEU A 219 1.69 25.09 -8.23
N PRO A 220 2.71 25.72 -8.87
CA PRO A 220 3.84 26.25 -8.13
C PRO A 220 3.39 27.27 -7.08
N THR A 221 3.95 27.19 -5.87
CA THR A 221 3.61 28.09 -4.75
C THR A 221 3.76 29.55 -5.15
N THR A 222 4.81 29.89 -5.91
CA THR A 222 5.05 31.26 -6.42
C THR A 222 3.90 31.77 -7.31
N LEU A 223 3.29 30.88 -8.12
CA LEU A 223 2.15 31.25 -8.94
C LEU A 223 0.91 31.50 -8.07
N CYS A 224 0.68 30.65 -7.06
CA CYS A 224 -0.41 30.83 -6.10
C CYS A 224 -0.26 32.15 -5.34
N GLU A 225 0.94 32.47 -4.84
CA GLU A 225 1.23 33.73 -4.15
C GLU A 225 1.01 34.96 -5.04
N THR A 226 1.45 34.88 -6.30
CA THR A 226 1.25 35.96 -7.26
C THR A 226 -0.25 36.18 -7.52
N PHE A 227 -0.99 35.10 -7.77
CA PHE A 227 -2.43 35.16 -7.97
C PHE A 227 -3.16 35.74 -6.75
N LEU A 228 -2.81 35.31 -5.54
CA LEU A 228 -3.40 35.84 -4.32
C LEU A 228 -3.14 37.34 -4.15
N LYS A 229 -1.91 37.82 -4.47
CA LYS A 229 -1.57 39.25 -4.44
C LYS A 229 -2.37 40.06 -5.47
N GLU A 230 -2.64 39.49 -6.65
CA GLU A 230 -3.44 40.14 -7.70
C GLU A 230 -4.93 40.22 -7.31
N VAL A 231 -5.46 39.16 -6.71
CA VAL A 231 -6.87 39.10 -6.29
C VAL A 231 -7.11 39.97 -5.05
N PHE A 232 -6.23 39.91 -4.05
CA PHE A 232 -6.34 40.64 -2.80
C PHE A 232 -5.50 41.94 -2.84
N LYS A 233 -5.88 42.86 -3.72
CA LYS A 233 -5.12 44.12 -3.96
C LYS A 233 -4.98 45.02 -2.71
N GLN A 234 -5.85 44.91 -1.69
CA GLN A 234 -5.89 45.78 -0.52
C GLN A 234 -5.87 45.01 0.82
N GLY A 235 -5.31 43.83 0.84
CA GLY A 235 -5.21 43.02 2.04
C GLY A 235 -4.71 41.62 1.74
N SER A 236 -4.52 40.87 2.78
CA SER A 236 -4.22 39.44 2.72
C SER A 236 -5.47 38.67 3.11
N ILE A 237 -5.61 37.43 2.63
CA ILE A 237 -6.64 36.50 3.11
C ILE A 237 -6.56 36.32 4.64
N ASP A 238 -5.34 36.46 5.18
CA ASP A 238 -5.07 36.40 6.63
C ASP A 238 -5.65 37.62 7.40
N SER A 239 -6.04 38.67 6.70
CA SER A 239 -6.70 39.84 7.31
C SER A 239 -8.22 39.66 7.45
N LEU A 240 -8.79 38.61 6.89
CA LEU A 240 -10.22 38.27 7.03
C LEU A 240 -10.42 37.59 8.40
N ASP A 241 -11.43 38.09 9.13
CA ASP A 241 -11.81 37.44 10.37
C ASP A 241 -12.46 36.06 10.13
N HIS A 242 -12.51 35.28 11.20
CA HIS A 242 -13.02 33.91 11.15
C HIS A 242 -14.49 33.84 10.72
N GLU A 243 -15.31 34.84 11.06
CA GLU A 243 -16.72 34.92 10.73
C GLU A 243 -16.92 35.22 9.26
N THR A 244 -16.14 36.11 8.69
CA THR A 244 -16.12 36.41 7.24
C THR A 244 -15.70 35.18 6.43
N LEU A 245 -14.63 34.50 6.84
CA LEU A 245 -14.19 33.27 6.16
C LEU A 245 -15.26 32.16 6.23
N PHE A 246 -15.91 32.00 7.40
CA PHE A 246 -16.99 31.06 7.57
C PHE A 246 -18.19 31.40 6.67
N THR A 247 -18.55 32.66 6.59
CA THR A 247 -19.63 33.16 5.72
C THR A 247 -19.34 32.92 4.23
N ILE A 248 -18.11 33.22 3.79
CA ILE A 248 -17.64 32.94 2.42
C ILE A 248 -17.77 31.44 2.12
N ARG A 249 -17.26 30.58 3.03
CA ARG A 249 -17.35 29.12 2.86
C ARG A 249 -18.82 28.67 2.70
N ARG A 250 -19.70 29.12 3.56
CA ARG A 250 -21.15 28.80 3.50
C ARG A 250 -21.81 29.31 2.23
N PHE A 251 -21.37 30.45 1.72
CA PHE A 251 -21.88 30.99 0.47
C PHE A 251 -21.54 30.11 -0.73
N PHE A 252 -20.29 29.60 -0.81
CA PHE A 252 -19.91 28.65 -1.83
C PHE A 252 -20.62 27.30 -1.68
N GLU A 253 -20.76 26.77 -0.47
CA GLU A 253 -21.48 25.51 -0.19
C GLU A 253 -22.96 25.58 -0.58
N ASN A 254 -23.54 26.77 -0.56
CA ASN A 254 -24.93 27.02 -1.00
C ASN A 254 -25.02 27.50 -2.47
N ASN A 255 -24.06 27.11 -3.33
CA ASN A 255 -24.04 27.44 -4.75
C ASN A 255 -24.17 28.94 -5.05
N LEU A 256 -23.51 29.78 -4.27
CA LEU A 256 -23.53 31.24 -4.37
C LEU A 256 -24.93 31.86 -4.16
N ASN A 257 -25.81 31.17 -3.46
CA ASN A 257 -27.18 31.66 -3.16
C ASN A 257 -27.18 32.44 -1.87
N VAL A 258 -27.30 33.78 -1.97
CA VAL A 258 -27.31 34.70 -0.84
C VAL A 258 -28.46 34.39 0.12
N SER A 259 -29.69 34.21 -0.40
CA SER A 259 -30.88 34.00 0.44
C SER A 259 -30.82 32.68 1.21
N GLU A 260 -30.27 31.63 0.61
CA GLU A 260 -30.12 30.34 1.30
C GLU A 260 -28.98 30.40 2.32
N THR A 261 -27.89 31.07 2.00
CA THR A 261 -26.76 31.27 2.92
C THR A 261 -27.23 32.08 4.15
N SER A 262 -27.90 33.20 3.95
CA SER A 262 -28.44 34.02 5.02
C SER A 262 -29.38 33.21 5.95
N ARG A 263 -30.31 32.44 5.36
CA ARG A 263 -31.20 31.57 6.14
C ARG A 263 -30.46 30.53 6.97
N LYS A 264 -29.40 29.92 6.42
CA LYS A 264 -28.62 28.91 7.15
C LYS A 264 -27.66 29.50 8.19
N LEU A 265 -27.28 30.76 8.03
CA LEU A 265 -26.48 31.50 9.00
C LEU A 265 -27.33 32.23 10.05
N PHE A 266 -28.65 32.19 9.90
CA PHE A 266 -29.60 32.88 10.79
C PHE A 266 -29.41 34.41 10.82
N VAL A 267 -29.03 35.03 9.70
CA VAL A 267 -28.84 36.46 9.48
C VAL A 267 -29.71 36.96 8.35
#